data_ab747a31af88809f2ff54ce58f2d4f58
#
_entry.id   ab747a31af88809f2ff54ce58f2d4f58
#
_cell.length_a   1.000
_cell.length_b   1.000
_cell.length_c   1.000
_cell.angle_alpha   90.00
_cell.angle_beta   90.00
_cell.angle_gamma   90.00
#
_symmetry.space_group_name_H-M   'P 1'
#
loop_
_entity.id
_entity.type
_entity.pdbx_description
1 polymer ?
#
loop_
_entity_poly.entity_id
_entity_poly.type
_entity_poly.pdbx_seq_one_letter_code
_entity_poly.pdbx_strand_id
1 'polypeptide(L)'
;MLRKLFLVACFMLVGLSAMAQFTYGTTGLLHMPTADMQQDKTFMFGGSYLNNHATPAAWDYDTYNYYINITFFPWLEVAYTCTLFSAEYLGVDKYGYSGFTNQDRNFSGRLRLWKEGWWKEWTPQIVIGGNDVLHGSISGGDIGAVEGSSERGNTFYQRYYVAATKHLSWYGDWGIHAAYVYSKRIGHKFNGLAVGVDYQFALKGEELWHKAVNGLNLMAEYDSKFVNIGAKYALWKDHINIITELRECKYPSVGVYFKVHLK
;
A
#
# COMPACT_ATOMS: atom_id res chain seq x y z
N MET A 1 -38.59 -15.33 6.79
CA MET A 1 -37.44 -15.05 7.67
C MET A 1 -36.11 -15.51 7.04
N LEU A 2 -35.99 -16.71 6.52
CA LEU A 2 -34.77 -17.21 5.82
C LEU A 2 -34.32 -16.35 4.62
N ARG A 3 -35.25 -15.83 3.81
CA ARG A 3 -34.94 -15.01 2.64
C ARG A 3 -34.31 -13.65 3.01
N LYS A 4 -34.63 -13.09 4.18
CA LYS A 4 -33.98 -11.86 4.70
C LYS A 4 -32.61 -12.16 5.30
N LEU A 5 -32.39 -13.33 5.89
CA LEU A 5 -31.09 -13.78 6.34
C LEU A 5 -30.13 -14.04 5.16
N PHE A 6 -30.65 -14.60 4.06
CA PHE A 6 -29.85 -14.86 2.84
C PHE A 6 -29.45 -13.56 2.14
N LEU A 7 -30.31 -12.54 2.13
CA LEU A 7 -29.99 -11.20 1.62
C LEU A 7 -28.95 -10.47 2.50
N VAL A 8 -29.04 -10.60 3.82
CA VAL A 8 -28.05 -10.03 4.75
C VAL A 8 -26.70 -10.76 4.61
N ALA A 9 -26.69 -12.08 4.41
CA ALA A 9 -25.46 -12.84 4.17
C ALA A 9 -24.82 -12.52 2.80
N CYS A 10 -25.61 -12.22 1.76
CA CYS A 10 -25.09 -11.76 0.46
C CYS A 10 -24.55 -10.32 0.51
N PHE A 11 -25.05 -9.47 1.40
CA PHE A 11 -24.50 -8.11 1.59
C PHE A 11 -23.18 -8.09 2.36
N MET A 12 -22.82 -9.18 3.06
CA MET A 12 -21.52 -9.29 3.76
C MET A 12 -20.38 -9.79 2.88
N LEU A 13 -20.60 -10.02 1.59
CA LEU A 13 -19.60 -10.54 0.65
C LEU A 13 -19.11 -9.51 -0.39
N VAL A 14 -19.47 -8.24 -0.24
CA VAL A 14 -18.75 -7.17 -0.93
C VAL A 14 -17.50 -6.89 -0.09
N GLY A 15 -16.50 -7.75 -0.23
CA GLY A 15 -15.20 -7.50 0.32
C GLY A 15 -14.65 -6.23 -0.32
N LEU A 16 -14.57 -5.15 0.46
CA LEU A 16 -13.80 -3.98 0.08
C LEU A 16 -12.41 -4.48 -0.33
N SER A 17 -12.07 -4.26 -1.58
CA SER A 17 -10.79 -4.72 -2.12
C SER A 17 -9.69 -3.89 -1.51
N ALA A 18 -9.04 -4.40 -0.46
CA ALA A 18 -7.89 -3.75 0.11
C ALA A 18 -6.80 -3.56 -0.97
N MET A 19 -6.13 -2.43 -0.96
CA MET A 19 -5.22 -1.96 -2.00
C MET A 19 -3.77 -2.10 -1.56
N ALA A 20 -2.85 -2.28 -2.52
CA ALA A 20 -1.43 -2.22 -2.26
C ALA A 20 -0.93 -0.78 -2.30
N GLN A 21 -0.12 -0.38 -1.31
CA GLN A 21 0.59 0.89 -1.35
C GLN A 21 1.69 0.88 -2.40
N PHE A 22 1.89 2.00 -3.11
CA PHE A 22 2.92 2.12 -4.14
C PHE A 22 4.31 1.75 -3.63
N THR A 23 4.73 2.35 -2.54
CA THR A 23 6.11 2.28 -2.07
C THR A 23 6.37 1.04 -1.21
N TYR A 24 5.36 0.54 -0.50
CA TYR A 24 5.56 -0.44 0.58
C TYR A 24 5.07 -1.84 0.25
N GLY A 25 4.25 -2.01 -0.79
CA GLY A 25 3.65 -3.30 -1.14
C GLY A 25 2.71 -3.88 -0.08
N THR A 26 2.47 -3.17 1.01
CA THR A 26 1.48 -3.52 2.04
C THR A 26 0.11 -2.96 1.71
N THR A 27 -0.93 -3.46 2.37
CA THR A 27 -2.27 -2.90 2.22
C THR A 27 -2.34 -1.47 2.78
N GLY A 28 -2.93 -0.54 2.03
CA GLY A 28 -3.08 0.87 2.38
C GLY A 28 -3.67 1.67 1.23
N LEU A 29 -3.65 3.00 1.31
CA LEU A 29 -3.95 3.86 0.17
C LEU A 29 -2.72 4.00 -0.74
N LEU A 30 -2.33 5.21 -1.10
CA LEU A 30 -1.17 5.45 -1.98
C LEU A 30 0.14 5.30 -1.20
N HIS A 31 0.32 6.10 -0.16
CA HIS A 31 1.49 6.10 0.72
C HIS A 31 1.12 5.95 2.20
N MET A 32 -0.08 6.37 2.61
CA MET A 32 -0.50 6.22 3.99
C MET A 32 -0.96 4.80 4.30
N PRO A 33 -0.62 4.26 5.48
CA PRO A 33 -1.17 2.99 5.94
C PRO A 33 -2.65 3.15 6.32
N THR A 34 -3.45 2.13 6.04
CA THR A 34 -4.84 2.02 6.50
C THR A 34 -4.99 0.83 7.44
N ALA A 35 -6.15 0.68 8.07
CA ALA A 35 -6.43 -0.51 8.84
C ALA A 35 -7.04 -1.64 7.98
N ASP A 36 -7.22 -1.45 6.68
CA ASP A 36 -7.69 -2.49 5.79
C ASP A 36 -6.71 -3.65 5.70
N MET A 37 -7.24 -4.84 5.59
CA MET A 37 -6.49 -6.07 5.41
C MET A 37 -7.05 -6.80 4.20
N GLN A 38 -6.20 -7.44 3.44
CA GLN A 38 -6.65 -8.40 2.43
C GLN A 38 -7.44 -9.52 3.11
N GLN A 39 -8.28 -10.20 2.32
CA GLN A 39 -8.88 -11.44 2.76
C GLN A 39 -7.77 -12.42 3.18
N ASP A 40 -8.04 -13.26 4.18
CA ASP A 40 -7.11 -14.31 4.58
C ASP A 40 -6.74 -15.22 3.40
N LYS A 41 -5.56 -15.80 3.48
CA LYS A 41 -4.98 -16.63 2.42
C LYS A 41 -4.89 -15.92 1.06
N THR A 42 -4.72 -14.61 1.07
CA THR A 42 -4.47 -13.85 -0.16
C THR A 42 -2.98 -13.66 -0.36
N PHE A 43 -2.52 -14.08 -1.53
CA PHE A 43 -1.19 -13.79 -2.05
C PHE A 43 -1.29 -12.66 -3.06
N MET A 44 -0.50 -11.62 -2.89
CA MET A 44 -0.44 -10.48 -3.77
C MET A 44 1.00 -10.23 -4.20
N PHE A 45 1.22 -9.94 -5.47
CA PHE A 45 2.53 -9.54 -5.98
C PHE A 45 2.36 -8.48 -7.06
N GLY A 46 3.34 -7.62 -7.20
CA GLY A 46 3.25 -6.53 -8.15
C GLY A 46 4.53 -5.74 -8.26
N GLY A 47 4.43 -4.66 -8.98
CA GLY A 47 5.50 -3.70 -9.15
C GLY A 47 4.96 -2.35 -9.58
N SER A 48 5.75 -1.31 -9.33
CA SER A 48 5.37 0.05 -9.64
C SER A 48 6.56 0.83 -10.21
N TYR A 49 6.26 1.71 -11.14
CA TYR A 49 7.10 2.85 -11.47
C TYR A 49 6.88 3.92 -10.42
N LEU A 50 7.94 4.41 -9.83
CA LEU A 50 7.97 5.44 -8.80
C LEU A 50 8.64 6.70 -9.35
N ASN A 51 7.88 7.78 -9.38
CA ASN A 51 8.48 9.08 -9.63
C ASN A 51 9.48 9.43 -8.50
N ASN A 52 10.54 10.17 -8.79
CA ASN A 52 11.58 10.54 -7.84
C ASN A 52 11.06 11.32 -6.62
N HIS A 53 9.88 11.95 -6.72
CA HIS A 53 9.21 12.56 -5.58
C HIS A 53 8.61 11.55 -4.59
N ALA A 54 8.39 10.30 -5.01
CA ALA A 54 7.93 9.19 -4.15
C ALA A 54 9.08 8.46 -3.44
N THR A 55 10.33 8.80 -3.77
CA THR A 55 11.55 8.18 -3.27
C THR A 55 12.32 9.12 -2.33
N PRO A 56 13.46 8.71 -1.74
CA PRO A 56 14.32 9.60 -0.96
C PRO A 56 14.65 10.90 -1.71
N ALA A 57 14.66 12.02 -1.00
CA ALA A 57 14.95 13.31 -1.61
C ALA A 57 16.36 13.41 -2.23
N ALA A 58 17.27 12.55 -1.78
CA ALA A 58 18.61 12.45 -2.34
C ALA A 58 18.67 11.71 -3.69
N TRP A 59 17.61 10.95 -4.02
CA TRP A 59 17.50 10.28 -5.30
C TRP A 59 16.88 11.26 -6.30
N ASP A 60 17.61 11.60 -7.32
CA ASP A 60 17.20 12.53 -8.37
C ASP A 60 16.70 11.82 -9.63
N TYR A 61 16.37 10.53 -9.52
CA TYR A 61 15.92 9.69 -10.62
C TYR A 61 14.63 8.94 -10.26
N ASP A 62 13.83 8.68 -11.27
CA ASP A 62 12.68 7.78 -11.18
C ASP A 62 13.15 6.34 -11.07
N THR A 63 12.38 5.49 -10.37
CA THR A 63 12.78 4.11 -10.16
C THR A 63 11.60 3.16 -10.21
N TYR A 64 11.86 1.90 -9.91
CA TYR A 64 10.88 0.83 -9.87
C TYR A 64 10.99 0.08 -8.56
N ASN A 65 9.88 -0.44 -8.11
CA ASN A 65 9.86 -1.46 -7.07
C ASN A 65 9.10 -2.71 -7.54
N TYR A 66 9.34 -3.80 -6.84
CA TYR A 66 8.50 -4.99 -6.89
C TYR A 66 8.29 -5.52 -5.49
N TYR A 67 7.19 -6.22 -5.28
CA TYR A 67 6.83 -6.70 -3.96
C TYR A 67 6.01 -7.99 -4.00
N ILE A 68 6.05 -8.67 -2.88
CA ILE A 68 5.23 -9.81 -2.55
C ILE A 68 4.57 -9.53 -1.21
N ASN A 69 3.28 -9.81 -1.11
CA ASN A 69 2.49 -9.62 0.10
C ASN A 69 1.64 -10.86 0.35
N ILE A 70 1.59 -11.31 1.58
CA ILE A 70 0.80 -12.47 1.97
C ILE A 70 0.01 -12.13 3.22
N THR A 71 -1.31 -12.31 3.15
CA THR A 71 -2.20 -12.29 4.31
C THR A 71 -2.44 -13.73 4.74
N PHE A 72 -1.71 -14.20 5.74
CA PHE A 72 -1.78 -15.57 6.22
C PHE A 72 -3.07 -15.85 6.99
N PHE A 73 -3.50 -14.86 7.78
CA PHE A 73 -4.69 -14.90 8.60
C PHE A 73 -5.43 -13.56 8.48
N PRO A 74 -6.73 -13.50 8.80
CA PRO A 74 -7.48 -12.25 8.73
C PRO A 74 -6.88 -11.09 9.55
N TRP A 75 -5.90 -11.38 10.39
CA TRP A 75 -5.26 -10.44 11.31
C TRP A 75 -3.75 -10.28 11.09
N LEU A 76 -3.13 -11.04 10.20
CA LEU A 76 -1.67 -11.01 9.95
C LEU A 76 -1.37 -10.87 8.46
N GLU A 77 -0.74 -9.79 8.08
CA GLU A 77 -0.19 -9.54 6.76
C GLU A 77 1.32 -9.31 6.85
N VAL A 78 2.08 -9.91 5.95
CA VAL A 78 3.50 -9.69 5.78
C VAL A 78 3.83 -9.36 4.34
N ALA A 79 4.82 -8.51 4.12
CA ALA A 79 5.26 -8.15 2.78
C ALA A 79 6.78 -8.07 2.70
N TYR A 80 7.28 -8.36 1.51
CA TYR A 80 8.64 -8.09 1.07
C TYR A 80 8.58 -7.11 -0.09
N THR A 81 9.36 -6.05 -0.03
CA THR A 81 9.45 -5.05 -1.10
C THR A 81 10.92 -4.82 -1.44
N CYS A 82 11.20 -4.69 -2.72
CA CYS A 82 12.51 -4.34 -3.22
C CYS A 82 12.39 -3.11 -4.13
N THR A 83 13.08 -2.02 -3.78
CA THR A 83 13.16 -0.82 -4.59
C THR A 83 14.52 -0.77 -5.27
N LEU A 84 14.54 -0.48 -6.57
CA LEU A 84 15.75 -0.54 -7.37
C LEU A 84 16.58 0.75 -7.25
N PHE A 85 17.90 0.59 -7.23
CA PHE A 85 18.86 1.70 -7.27
C PHE A 85 19.45 1.89 -8.66
N SER A 86 19.70 3.13 -9.05
CA SER A 86 20.55 3.44 -10.19
C SER A 86 21.99 3.06 -9.91
N ALA A 87 22.60 2.34 -10.83
CA ALA A 87 24.02 1.96 -10.76
C ALA A 87 24.95 3.20 -10.72
N GLU A 88 24.61 4.23 -11.50
CA GLU A 88 25.30 5.51 -11.51
C GLU A 88 25.25 6.20 -10.15
N TYR A 89 24.05 6.27 -9.55
CA TYR A 89 23.89 6.87 -8.22
C TYR A 89 24.70 6.17 -7.13
N LEU A 90 24.82 4.85 -7.19
CA LEU A 90 25.65 4.07 -6.28
C LEU A 90 27.16 4.17 -6.59
N GLY A 91 27.53 4.69 -7.76
CA GLY A 91 28.91 4.72 -8.21
C GLY A 91 29.47 3.33 -8.54
N VAL A 92 28.62 2.36 -8.84
CA VAL A 92 29.03 0.99 -9.22
C VAL A 92 29.07 0.78 -10.73
N ASP A 93 28.65 1.75 -11.53
CA ASP A 93 28.77 1.79 -12.99
C ASP A 93 30.22 1.61 -13.46
N LYS A 94 31.18 2.15 -12.69
CA LYS A 94 32.63 1.97 -12.92
C LYS A 94 33.11 0.51 -12.90
N TYR A 95 32.31 -0.41 -12.38
CA TYR A 95 32.59 -1.84 -12.35
C TYR A 95 31.84 -2.60 -13.47
N GLY A 96 31.29 -1.89 -14.45
CA GLY A 96 30.57 -2.47 -15.57
C GLY A 96 29.07 -2.74 -15.33
N TYR A 97 28.53 -2.28 -14.22
CA TYR A 97 27.11 -2.32 -13.98
C TYR A 97 26.42 -1.16 -14.71
N SER A 98 25.23 -1.37 -15.22
CA SER A 98 24.44 -0.34 -15.89
C SER A 98 22.98 -0.43 -15.51
N GLY A 99 22.26 0.69 -15.64
CA GLY A 99 20.83 0.77 -15.35
C GLY A 99 20.52 0.62 -13.87
N PHE A 100 19.49 -0.13 -13.56
CA PHE A 100 19.07 -0.36 -12.17
C PHE A 100 19.70 -1.63 -11.60
N THR A 101 20.31 -1.48 -10.47
CA THR A 101 20.73 -2.60 -9.64
C THR A 101 19.69 -2.83 -8.55
N ASN A 102 19.73 -3.98 -7.95
CA ASN A 102 18.91 -4.31 -6.84
C ASN A 102 19.39 -3.49 -5.63
N GLN A 103 18.58 -2.68 -4.70
CA GLN A 103 18.56 -2.71 -3.76
C GLN A 103 18.09 -2.32 -2.43
N ASP A 104 17.07 -1.55 -2.25
CA ASP A 104 16.45 -1.41 -0.94
C ASP A 104 15.44 -2.54 -0.74
N ARG A 105 15.82 -3.50 0.10
CA ARG A 105 14.99 -4.66 0.45
C ARG A 105 14.39 -4.44 1.81
N ASN A 106 13.09 -4.38 1.90
CA ASN A 106 12.42 -4.22 3.18
C ASN A 106 11.37 -5.30 3.45
N PHE A 107 11.25 -5.65 4.72
CA PHE A 107 10.24 -6.55 5.24
C PHE A 107 9.26 -5.76 6.07
N SER A 108 8.00 -5.98 5.82
CA SER A 108 6.89 -5.30 6.47
C SER A 108 5.97 -6.29 7.15
N GLY A 109 5.36 -5.87 8.26
CA GLY A 109 4.38 -6.69 8.96
C GLY A 109 3.25 -5.84 9.52
N ARG A 110 2.03 -6.40 9.53
CA ARG A 110 0.83 -5.73 10.00
C ARG A 110 -0.04 -6.68 10.81
N LEU A 111 -0.59 -6.18 11.91
CA LEU A 111 -1.48 -6.92 12.80
C LEU A 111 -2.79 -6.16 13.01
N ARG A 112 -3.91 -6.80 12.69
CA ARG A 112 -5.23 -6.27 13.04
C ARG A 112 -5.50 -6.56 14.51
N LEU A 113 -5.59 -5.50 15.30
CA LEU A 113 -5.91 -5.58 16.73
C LEU A 113 -7.41 -5.57 16.96
N TRP A 114 -8.16 -4.87 16.10
CA TRP A 114 -9.59 -4.70 16.25
C TRP A 114 -10.28 -4.73 14.88
N LYS A 115 -11.34 -5.53 14.78
CA LYS A 115 -12.16 -5.61 13.57
C LYS A 115 -13.27 -4.55 13.62
N GLU A 116 -13.58 -3.96 12.48
CA GLU A 116 -14.68 -3.02 12.34
C GLU A 116 -16.01 -3.64 12.85
N GLY A 117 -16.74 -2.86 13.65
CA GLY A 117 -18.04 -3.27 14.16
C GLY A 117 -18.01 -4.32 15.28
N TRP A 118 -16.86 -4.73 15.83
CA TRP A 118 -16.79 -5.76 16.87
C TRP A 118 -17.56 -5.41 18.15
N TRP A 119 -17.60 -4.15 18.53
CA TRP A 119 -18.35 -3.72 19.71
C TRP A 119 -19.67 -3.05 19.34
N LYS A 120 -19.60 -2.03 18.47
CA LYS A 120 -20.73 -1.29 17.94
C LYS A 120 -20.50 -1.00 16.48
N GLU A 121 -21.54 -0.84 15.68
CA GLU A 121 -21.46 -0.60 14.24
C GLU A 121 -20.56 0.58 13.86
N TRP A 122 -20.48 1.60 14.70
CA TRP A 122 -19.63 2.77 14.46
C TRP A 122 -18.15 2.56 14.78
N THR A 123 -17.76 1.47 15.47
CA THR A 123 -16.36 1.25 15.84
C THR A 123 -15.50 0.95 14.61
N PRO A 124 -14.35 1.66 14.44
CA PRO A 124 -13.45 1.42 13.32
C PRO A 124 -12.69 0.11 13.51
N GLN A 125 -12.07 -0.38 12.47
CA GLN A 125 -11.01 -1.37 12.60
C GLN A 125 -9.70 -0.68 12.97
N ILE A 126 -8.78 -1.41 13.63
CA ILE A 126 -7.49 -0.91 14.08
C ILE A 126 -6.41 -1.91 13.73
N VAL A 127 -5.35 -1.40 13.11
CA VAL A 127 -4.14 -2.15 12.72
C VAL A 127 -2.93 -1.44 13.30
N ILE A 128 -1.97 -2.21 13.78
CA ILE A 128 -0.60 -1.76 14.00
C ILE A 128 0.31 -2.41 12.98
N GLY A 129 1.35 -1.73 12.59
CA GLY A 129 2.30 -2.29 11.63
C GLY A 129 3.62 -1.55 11.57
N GLY A 130 4.51 -2.10 10.78
CA GLY A 130 5.76 -1.47 10.46
C GLY A 130 6.24 -1.89 9.09
N ASN A 131 6.89 -0.97 8.43
CA ASN A 131 7.60 -1.21 7.19
C ASN A 131 9.10 -1.19 7.48
N ASP A 132 9.85 -2.02 6.78
CA ASP A 132 11.29 -2.19 6.94
C ASP A 132 11.69 -2.49 8.40
N VAL A 133 10.99 -3.46 8.99
CA VAL A 133 11.15 -3.82 10.42
C VAL A 133 12.33 -4.74 10.70
N LEU A 134 12.83 -5.44 9.67
CA LEU A 134 13.94 -6.38 9.75
C LEU A 134 15.16 -5.82 9.01
N HIS A 135 15.77 -4.80 9.55
CA HIS A 135 16.99 -4.22 9.00
C HIS A 135 18.16 -4.40 9.96
N GLY A 136 19.32 -4.72 9.44
CA GLY A 136 20.58 -4.70 10.19
C GLY A 136 21.27 -3.35 10.06
N SER A 137 22.07 -2.97 11.04
CA SER A 137 22.76 -1.67 11.06
C SER A 137 23.80 -1.50 9.94
N ILE A 138 24.20 -2.56 9.28
CA ILE A 138 25.28 -2.54 8.27
C ILE A 138 24.92 -3.40 7.06
N SER A 139 24.03 -4.36 7.20
CA SER A 139 23.79 -5.38 6.18
C SER A 139 22.32 -5.73 6.01
N GLY A 140 21.44 -4.79 6.18
CA GLY A 140 19.99 -4.98 6.16
C GLY A 140 19.39 -5.65 4.92
N GLY A 141 20.07 -6.67 4.43
CA GLY A 141 19.70 -7.37 3.22
C GLY A 141 20.05 -6.61 1.95
N ASP A 142 20.69 -5.47 2.07
CA ASP A 142 21.14 -4.69 0.94
C ASP A 142 22.43 -5.27 0.36
N ILE A 143 22.28 -5.92 -0.76
CA ILE A 143 23.44 -6.24 -1.59
C ILE A 143 23.85 -4.93 -2.27
N GLY A 144 24.98 -4.38 -1.90
CA GLY A 144 25.53 -3.16 -2.48
C GLY A 144 25.32 -1.89 -1.67
N ALA A 145 24.87 -1.99 -0.42
CA ALA A 145 24.90 -0.84 0.48
C ALA A 145 26.34 -0.32 0.64
N VAL A 146 26.49 0.95 0.37
CA VAL A 146 27.78 1.62 0.61
C VAL A 146 27.89 1.89 2.10
N GLU A 147 28.89 1.29 2.73
CA GLU A 147 29.18 1.47 4.14
C GLU A 147 29.24 2.96 4.52
N GLY A 148 28.49 3.36 5.55
CA GLY A 148 28.52 4.73 6.08
C GLY A 148 27.53 5.72 5.47
N SER A 149 26.70 5.33 4.52
CA SER A 149 25.71 6.25 3.95
C SER A 149 24.32 6.05 4.52
N SER A 150 24.00 6.79 5.58
CA SER A 150 22.65 6.81 6.17
C SER A 150 21.55 7.29 5.22
N GLU A 151 21.90 7.84 4.09
CA GLU A 151 20.98 8.39 3.08
C GLU A 151 20.87 7.54 1.81
N ARG A 152 21.71 6.54 1.65
CA ARG A 152 21.82 5.75 0.43
C ARG A 152 21.14 4.39 0.53
N GLY A 153 19.89 4.37 0.94
CA GLY A 153 19.04 3.23 0.68
C GLY A 153 18.63 2.40 1.88
N ASN A 154 19.49 2.08 2.76
CA ASN A 154 19.15 1.24 3.92
C ASN A 154 18.23 1.96 4.90
N THR A 155 17.10 1.35 5.23
CA THR A 155 16.14 1.83 6.22
C THR A 155 15.44 3.16 5.87
N PHE A 156 15.50 3.63 4.62
CA PHE A 156 14.79 4.85 4.24
C PHE A 156 13.28 4.71 4.44
N TYR A 157 12.74 3.54 4.17
CA TYR A 157 11.31 3.25 4.27
C TYR A 157 10.89 2.76 5.66
N GLN A 158 11.81 2.76 6.65
CA GLN A 158 11.48 2.34 8.00
C GLN A 158 10.45 3.26 8.65
N ARG A 159 9.34 2.66 9.04
CA ARG A 159 8.32 3.32 9.85
C ARG A 159 7.51 2.31 10.66
N TYR A 160 6.97 2.79 11.77
CA TYR A 160 5.95 2.11 12.55
C TYR A 160 4.68 2.93 12.52
N TYR A 161 3.53 2.31 12.64
CA TYR A 161 2.27 3.04 12.61
C TYR A 161 1.17 2.34 13.38
N VAL A 162 0.19 3.14 13.77
CA VAL A 162 -1.15 2.70 14.12
C VAL A 162 -2.13 3.32 13.13
N ALA A 163 -3.04 2.53 12.62
CA ALA A 163 -4.04 2.98 11.65
C ALA A 163 -5.44 2.58 12.09
N ALA A 164 -6.40 3.43 11.80
CA ALA A 164 -7.82 3.20 12.00
C ALA A 164 -8.57 3.44 10.68
N THR A 165 -9.54 2.57 10.37
CA THR A 165 -10.37 2.68 9.18
C THR A 165 -11.82 2.43 9.53
N LYS A 166 -12.71 3.23 8.94
CA LYS A 166 -14.15 3.07 9.00
C LYS A 166 -14.76 3.12 7.61
N HIS A 167 -15.62 2.15 7.32
CA HIS A 167 -16.35 2.11 6.05
C HIS A 167 -17.78 2.56 6.22
N LEU A 168 -18.27 3.26 5.18
CA LEU A 168 -19.64 3.75 5.10
C LEU A 168 -20.18 3.45 3.69
N SER A 169 -21.38 2.89 3.61
CA SER A 169 -22.06 2.62 2.33
C SER A 169 -23.15 3.67 2.10
N TRP A 170 -22.83 4.67 1.28
CA TRP A 170 -23.74 5.75 0.91
C TRP A 170 -23.52 6.15 -0.55
N TYR A 171 -24.44 5.78 -1.44
CA TYR A 171 -24.30 5.93 -2.91
C TYR A 171 -23.03 5.32 -3.52
N GLY A 172 -22.39 4.40 -2.83
CA GLY A 172 -21.12 3.75 -3.08
C GLY A 172 -20.49 3.38 -1.77
N ASP A 173 -19.28 2.84 -1.78
CA ASP A 173 -18.58 2.45 -0.58
C ASP A 173 -17.41 3.41 -0.31
N TRP A 174 -17.45 4.05 0.84
CA TRP A 174 -16.45 5.00 1.31
C TRP A 174 -15.55 4.34 2.34
N GLY A 175 -14.26 4.50 2.19
CA GLY A 175 -13.27 4.26 3.24
C GLY A 175 -12.81 5.59 3.83
N ILE A 176 -12.81 5.70 5.16
CA ILE A 176 -12.28 6.85 5.90
C ILE A 176 -11.14 6.34 6.76
N HIS A 177 -9.96 6.90 6.59
CA HIS A 177 -8.72 6.40 7.15
C HIS A 177 -8.00 7.47 7.94
N ALA A 178 -7.43 7.07 9.07
CA ALA A 178 -6.52 7.87 9.85
C ALA A 178 -5.37 7.01 10.35
N ALA A 179 -4.17 7.53 10.35
CA ALA A 179 -3.01 6.83 10.87
C ALA A 179 -2.04 7.82 11.54
N TYR A 180 -1.31 7.33 12.53
CA TYR A 180 -0.13 8.01 13.03
C TYR A 180 1.10 7.19 12.68
N VAL A 181 2.01 7.83 11.96
CA VAL A 181 3.25 7.22 11.46
C VAL A 181 4.42 7.74 12.25
N TYR A 182 5.30 6.86 12.67
CA TYR A 182 6.49 7.19 13.42
C TYR A 182 7.73 6.53 12.80
N SER A 183 8.76 7.33 12.56
CA SER A 183 10.09 6.85 12.17
C SER A 183 11.14 7.50 13.04
N LYS A 184 12.17 6.74 13.44
CA LYS A 184 13.34 7.29 14.13
C LYS A 184 14.31 7.98 13.18
N ARG A 185 14.11 7.83 11.88
CA ARG A 185 15.04 8.33 10.89
C ARG A 185 14.87 9.83 10.69
N ILE A 186 15.93 10.57 10.84
CA ILE A 186 15.98 12.00 10.55
C ILE A 186 15.71 12.18 9.05
N GLY A 187 14.79 13.07 8.71
CA GLY A 187 14.43 13.35 7.32
C GLY A 187 13.42 12.37 6.70
N HIS A 188 12.87 11.41 7.47
CA HIS A 188 11.78 10.58 6.98
C HIS A 188 10.59 11.44 6.56
N LYS A 189 10.11 11.23 5.33
CA LYS A 189 9.06 12.09 4.76
C LYS A 189 7.68 11.86 5.39
N PHE A 190 7.42 10.67 5.92
CA PHE A 190 6.10 10.23 6.38
C PHE A 190 6.08 10.02 7.89
N ASN A 191 6.32 11.06 8.66
CA ASN A 191 6.33 11.02 10.12
C ASN A 191 5.28 12.00 10.67
N GLY A 192 4.23 11.48 11.27
CA GLY A 192 3.13 12.27 11.84
C GLY A 192 1.74 11.72 11.52
N LEU A 193 0.75 12.60 11.59
CA LEU A 193 -0.64 12.26 11.30
C LEU A 193 -0.84 12.14 9.78
N ALA A 194 -1.45 11.05 9.36
CA ALA A 194 -1.92 10.83 8.00
C ALA A 194 -3.44 10.60 8.01
N VAL A 195 -4.13 11.13 7.02
CA VAL A 195 -5.57 10.95 6.84
C VAL A 195 -5.89 10.75 5.37
N GLY A 196 -6.92 9.97 5.07
CA GLY A 196 -7.29 9.73 3.69
C GLY A 196 -8.69 9.19 3.55
N VAL A 197 -9.17 9.22 2.33
CA VAL A 197 -10.45 8.69 1.93
C VAL A 197 -10.31 7.93 0.62
N ASP A 198 -11.10 6.88 0.46
CA ASP A 198 -11.33 6.25 -0.82
C ASP A 198 -12.82 6.10 -1.10
N TYR A 199 -13.15 6.04 -2.38
CA TYR A 199 -14.50 5.86 -2.86
C TYR A 199 -14.54 4.80 -3.94
N GLN A 200 -15.26 3.72 -3.65
CA GLN A 200 -15.55 2.64 -4.60
C GLN A 200 -16.97 2.82 -5.17
N PHE A 201 -17.05 2.91 -6.49
CA PHE A 201 -18.35 2.96 -7.15
C PHE A 201 -19.12 1.64 -6.95
N ALA A 202 -20.42 1.73 -6.67
CA ALA A 202 -21.33 0.60 -6.46
C ALA A 202 -22.65 0.80 -7.23
N LEU A 203 -22.55 1.01 -8.54
CA LEU A 203 -23.72 1.22 -9.40
C LEU A 203 -24.54 -0.07 -9.53
N LYS A 204 -25.86 0.05 -9.37
CA LYS A 204 -26.78 -1.06 -9.52
C LYS A 204 -27.12 -1.24 -11.01
N GLY A 205 -26.91 -2.44 -11.53
CA GLY A 205 -27.20 -2.81 -12.90
C GLY A 205 -26.23 -3.85 -13.44
N GLU A 206 -26.62 -4.55 -14.50
CA GLU A 206 -25.82 -5.61 -15.13
C GLU A 206 -25.15 -5.15 -16.43
N GLU A 207 -25.39 -3.92 -16.86
CA GLU A 207 -24.79 -3.37 -18.07
C GLU A 207 -23.27 -3.28 -17.97
N LEU A 208 -22.60 -3.42 -19.09
CA LEU A 208 -21.13 -3.42 -19.14
C LEU A 208 -20.50 -2.13 -18.56
N TRP A 209 -21.15 -0.99 -18.74
CA TRP A 209 -20.64 0.26 -18.20
C TRP A 209 -20.76 0.34 -16.67
N HIS A 210 -21.82 -0.25 -16.05
CA HIS A 210 -21.89 -0.35 -14.58
C HIS A 210 -20.72 -1.18 -14.05
N LYS A 211 -20.43 -2.33 -14.68
CA LYS A 211 -19.30 -3.17 -14.28
C LYS A 211 -17.98 -2.46 -14.49
N ALA A 212 -17.84 -1.70 -15.58
CA ALA A 212 -16.64 -0.92 -15.84
C ALA A 212 -16.42 0.18 -14.78
N VAL A 213 -17.46 0.94 -14.45
CA VAL A 213 -17.37 2.00 -13.43
C VAL A 213 -17.16 1.41 -12.04
N ASN A 214 -17.82 0.29 -11.71
CA ASN A 214 -17.64 -0.38 -10.42
C ASN A 214 -16.24 -1.00 -10.22
N GLY A 215 -15.43 -1.11 -11.27
CA GLY A 215 -14.02 -1.46 -11.15
C GLY A 215 -13.13 -0.32 -10.64
N LEU A 216 -13.65 0.92 -10.65
CA LEU A 216 -12.89 2.12 -10.31
C LEU A 216 -13.06 2.47 -8.83
N ASN A 217 -11.92 2.69 -8.16
CA ASN A 217 -11.84 3.26 -6.83
C ASN A 217 -10.99 4.54 -6.91
N LEU A 218 -11.48 5.64 -6.36
CA LEU A 218 -10.80 6.92 -6.30
C LEU A 218 -10.26 7.16 -4.90
N MET A 219 -9.09 7.76 -4.80
CA MET A 219 -8.38 7.95 -3.53
C MET A 219 -7.85 9.37 -3.40
N ALA A 220 -7.90 9.87 -2.18
CA ALA A 220 -7.21 11.08 -1.78
C ALA A 220 -6.63 10.90 -0.37
N GLU A 221 -5.40 11.33 -0.17
CA GLU A 221 -4.74 11.21 1.13
C GLU A 221 -3.84 12.40 1.43
N TYR A 222 -3.67 12.68 2.71
CA TYR A 222 -2.57 13.43 3.27
C TYR A 222 -1.66 12.45 4.02
N ASP A 223 -0.47 12.22 3.52
CA ASP A 223 0.43 11.16 3.98
C ASP A 223 1.33 11.57 5.16
N SER A 224 0.95 12.57 5.93
CA SER A 224 1.69 13.31 6.95
C SER A 224 2.58 14.45 6.43
N LYS A 225 2.69 14.62 5.11
CA LYS A 225 3.47 15.70 4.52
C LYS A 225 2.86 16.29 3.26
N PHE A 226 2.36 15.44 2.36
CA PHE A 226 1.84 15.85 1.07
C PHE A 226 0.42 15.35 0.85
N VAL A 227 -0.32 16.08 0.04
CA VAL A 227 -1.62 15.65 -0.47
C VAL A 227 -1.40 14.91 -1.78
N ASN A 228 -1.89 13.68 -1.83
CA ASN A 228 -1.81 12.82 -3.01
C ASN A 228 -3.21 12.43 -3.44
N ILE A 229 -3.41 12.28 -4.72
CA ILE A 229 -4.65 11.74 -5.29
C ILE A 229 -4.31 10.55 -6.19
N GLY A 230 -5.23 9.63 -6.31
CA GLY A 230 -5.01 8.47 -7.15
C GLY A 230 -6.27 7.70 -7.48
N ALA A 231 -6.10 6.66 -8.26
CA ALA A 231 -7.16 5.76 -8.64
C ALA A 231 -6.63 4.32 -8.74
N LYS A 232 -7.49 3.38 -8.38
CA LYS A 232 -7.29 1.97 -8.65
C LYS A 232 -8.36 1.48 -9.63
N TYR A 233 -7.99 0.63 -10.55
CA TYR A 233 -8.92 -0.07 -11.42
C TYR A 233 -8.74 -1.58 -11.28
N ALA A 234 -9.79 -2.25 -10.82
CA ALA A 234 -9.82 -3.70 -10.66
C ALA A 234 -10.29 -4.37 -11.94
N LEU A 235 -9.46 -5.23 -12.50
CA LEU A 235 -9.75 -6.08 -13.63
C LEU A 235 -9.96 -7.51 -13.15
N TRP A 236 -10.74 -8.27 -13.93
CA TRP A 236 -10.97 -9.69 -13.73
C TRP A 236 -11.27 -10.06 -12.26
N LYS A 237 -12.33 -9.47 -11.72
CA LYS A 237 -12.78 -9.74 -10.34
C LYS A 237 -11.69 -9.49 -9.27
N ASP A 238 -10.93 -8.42 -9.39
CA ASP A 238 -9.85 -8.04 -8.47
C ASP A 238 -8.59 -8.92 -8.52
N HIS A 239 -8.48 -9.82 -9.52
CA HIS A 239 -7.24 -10.58 -9.70
C HIS A 239 -6.12 -9.76 -10.31
N ILE A 240 -6.44 -8.78 -11.13
CA ILE A 240 -5.48 -7.86 -11.76
C ILE A 240 -5.91 -6.43 -11.40
N ASN A 241 -5.00 -5.66 -10.89
CA ASN A 241 -5.26 -4.30 -10.49
C ASN A 241 -4.21 -3.35 -11.06
N ILE A 242 -4.69 -2.24 -11.59
CA ILE A 242 -3.85 -1.11 -11.98
C ILE A 242 -4.08 -0.02 -10.95
N ILE A 243 -3.01 0.57 -10.46
CA ILE A 243 -3.05 1.70 -9.54
C ILE A 243 -2.24 2.85 -10.12
N THR A 244 -2.77 4.06 -10.00
CA THR A 244 -2.12 5.28 -10.47
C THR A 244 -2.21 6.33 -9.39
N GLU A 245 -1.21 7.20 -9.31
CA GLU A 245 -1.21 8.35 -8.42
C GLU A 245 -0.72 9.61 -9.12
N LEU A 246 -1.10 10.72 -8.56
CA LEU A 246 -0.43 12.01 -8.71
C LEU A 246 0.07 12.42 -7.31
N ARG A 247 1.34 12.13 -7.05
CA ARG A 247 1.98 12.56 -5.83
C ARG A 247 2.08 14.07 -5.78
N GLU A 248 1.77 14.67 -4.63
CA GLU A 248 1.67 16.13 -4.48
C GLU A 248 0.66 16.74 -5.49
N CYS A 249 -0.32 15.94 -5.94
CA CYS A 249 -1.27 16.27 -7.01
C CYS A 249 -0.60 16.65 -8.36
N LYS A 250 0.64 16.22 -8.59
CA LYS A 250 1.46 16.65 -9.74
C LYS A 250 2.31 15.54 -10.36
N TYR A 251 2.97 14.72 -9.57
CA TYR A 251 3.99 13.78 -10.05
C TYR A 251 3.39 12.38 -10.22
N PRO A 252 3.34 11.87 -11.47
CA PRO A 252 2.67 10.59 -11.73
C PRO A 252 3.53 9.39 -11.33
N SER A 253 2.88 8.39 -10.74
CA SER A 253 3.40 7.02 -10.62
C SER A 253 2.32 6.03 -11.04
N VAL A 254 2.72 4.83 -11.46
CA VAL A 254 1.81 3.77 -11.89
C VAL A 254 2.31 2.42 -11.42
N GLY A 255 1.38 1.57 -11.00
CA GLY A 255 1.68 0.20 -10.59
C GLY A 255 0.67 -0.80 -11.10
N VAL A 256 1.08 -2.05 -11.14
CA VAL A 256 0.23 -3.20 -11.46
C VAL A 256 0.47 -4.26 -10.40
N TYR A 257 -0.59 -4.84 -9.91
CA TYR A 257 -0.50 -5.95 -8.99
C TYR A 257 -1.57 -7.01 -9.22
N PHE A 258 -1.22 -8.22 -8.81
CA PHE A 258 -2.03 -9.41 -8.97
C PHE A 258 -2.39 -9.97 -7.61
N LYS A 259 -3.60 -10.50 -7.51
CA LYS A 259 -4.09 -11.18 -6.30
C LYS A 259 -4.51 -12.59 -6.62
N VAL A 260 -4.11 -13.50 -5.76
CA VAL A 260 -4.50 -14.91 -5.79
C VAL A 260 -5.04 -15.27 -4.42
N HIS A 261 -6.29 -15.71 -4.37
CA HIS A 261 -6.91 -16.24 -3.15
C HIS A 261 -6.62 -17.73 -3.06
N LEU A 262 -5.84 -18.11 -2.07
CA LEU A 262 -5.53 -19.51 -1.81
C LEU A 262 -6.72 -20.15 -1.08
N LYS A 263 -6.96 -21.44 -1.37
CA LYS A 263 -8.07 -22.17 -0.77
C LYS A 263 -7.74 -22.71 0.62
#